data_6bc8e24083e53e11217851bb49d139b4
#
_entry.id   6bc8e24083e53e11217851bb49d139b4
#
_cell.length_a   1.000
_cell.length_b   1.000
_cell.length_c   1.000
_cell.angle_alpha   90.00
_cell.angle_beta   90.00
_cell.angle_gamma   90.00
#
_symmetry.space_group_name_H-M   'P 1'
#
loop_
_entity.id
_entity.type
_entity.pdbx_description
1 polymer ?
#
loop_
_entity_poly.entity_id
_entity_poly.type
_entity_poly.pdbx_seq_one_letter_code
_entity_poly.pdbx_strand_id
1 'polypeptide(L)'
;MRNTLTKEVGVSKITGFSAVYGSILGATMVLTGAEIVIRCLQEEKVEYVFGYPGGSVLFIYDELFKQDKVRHVLVRHEQGAVHAADGYARSTEKVGVALVTSGPGVTNAVTGIATAYMDSIPMVIISGQVPTAYIGQDAFQEVDTVGITRPCVKHNFLVKDVKDLAAT
;
A
#
# COMPACT_ATOMS: atom_id res chain seq x y z
N MET A 1 21.31 6.55 -26.39
CA MET A 1 21.15 5.08 -26.27
C MET A 1 20.41 4.80 -24.97
N ARG A 2 19.14 4.45 -25.04
CA ARG A 2 18.32 4.13 -23.85
C ARG A 2 18.45 2.63 -23.61
N ASN A 3 19.10 2.25 -22.51
CA ASN A 3 19.10 0.85 -22.06
C ASN A 3 17.78 0.57 -21.34
N THR A 4 16.88 -0.10 -22.04
CA THR A 4 15.66 -0.67 -21.49
C THR A 4 16.04 -1.97 -20.78
N LEU A 5 16.20 -1.94 -19.46
CA LEU A 5 16.29 -3.15 -18.65
C LEU A 5 14.89 -3.76 -18.54
N THR A 6 14.59 -4.76 -19.36
CA THR A 6 13.43 -5.63 -19.19
C THR A 6 13.65 -6.50 -17.96
N LYS A 7 12.90 -6.23 -16.89
CA LYS A 7 12.86 -7.09 -15.71
C LYS A 7 11.94 -8.27 -16.04
N GLU A 8 12.49 -9.47 -16.15
CA GLU A 8 11.67 -10.69 -16.16
C GLU A 8 11.23 -11.02 -14.74
N VAL A 9 9.91 -11.11 -14.55
CA VAL A 9 9.29 -11.47 -13.28
C VAL A 9 8.69 -12.87 -13.43
N GLY A 10 9.23 -13.83 -12.72
CA GLY A 10 8.71 -15.21 -12.67
C GLY A 10 7.91 -15.48 -11.39
N VAL A 11 6.91 -16.36 -11.45
CA VAL A 11 6.08 -16.72 -10.31
C VAL A 11 6.12 -18.21 -10.03
N SER A 12 6.31 -18.58 -8.78
CA SER A 12 6.14 -19.95 -8.30
C SER A 12 5.12 -20.00 -7.16
N LYS A 13 4.23 -20.98 -7.19
CA LYS A 13 3.28 -21.25 -6.11
C LYS A 13 3.95 -22.12 -5.06
N ILE A 14 4.08 -21.59 -3.84
CA ILE A 14 4.32 -22.38 -2.65
C ILE A 14 3.08 -22.24 -1.78
N THR A 15 2.59 -23.34 -1.24
CA THR A 15 1.35 -23.45 -0.46
C THR A 15 1.21 -22.36 0.59
N GLY A 16 0.23 -21.48 0.40
CA GLY A 16 -0.16 -20.44 1.36
C GLY A 16 0.43 -19.04 1.12
N PHE A 17 1.46 -18.88 0.29
CA PHE A 17 2.05 -17.57 -0.02
C PHE A 17 2.37 -17.49 -1.52
N SER A 18 1.93 -16.40 -2.16
CA SER A 18 2.39 -16.06 -3.51
C SER A 18 3.71 -15.31 -3.39
N ALA A 19 4.75 -15.80 -4.06
CA ALA A 19 6.05 -15.16 -4.11
C ALA A 19 6.34 -14.67 -5.53
N VAL A 20 6.94 -13.49 -5.65
CA VAL A 20 7.37 -12.89 -6.93
C VAL A 20 8.88 -12.91 -7.00
N TYR A 21 9.41 -13.33 -8.14
CA TYR A 21 10.85 -13.33 -8.41
C TYR A 21 11.24 -12.01 -9.09
N GLY A 22 12.14 -11.27 -8.49
CA GLY A 22 12.77 -10.10 -9.10
C GLY A 22 14.27 -10.36 -9.30
N SER A 23 14.84 -9.96 -10.43
CA SER A 23 16.27 -9.99 -10.63
C SER A 23 16.87 -8.63 -10.38
N ILE A 24 17.70 -8.50 -9.35
CA ILE A 24 18.56 -7.34 -9.13
C ILE A 24 20.00 -7.86 -9.19
N LEU A 25 20.81 -7.35 -10.12
CA LEU A 25 22.22 -7.75 -10.32
C LEU A 25 22.43 -9.25 -10.58
N GLY A 26 21.51 -9.90 -11.32
CA GLY A 26 21.68 -11.31 -11.72
C GLY A 26 21.31 -12.35 -10.67
N ALA A 27 20.85 -11.95 -9.48
CA ALA A 27 20.31 -12.86 -8.47
C ALA A 27 18.77 -12.88 -8.52
N THR A 28 18.19 -14.07 -8.61
CA THR A 28 16.73 -14.24 -8.49
C THR A 28 16.35 -14.20 -7.02
N MET A 29 15.59 -13.21 -6.62
CA MET A 29 15.06 -13.10 -5.25
C MET A 29 13.59 -13.45 -5.23
N VAL A 30 13.18 -14.22 -4.23
CA VAL A 30 11.76 -14.53 -3.94
C VAL A 30 11.32 -13.60 -2.83
N LEU A 31 10.29 -12.80 -3.11
CA LEU A 31 9.75 -11.82 -2.16
C LEU A 31 8.27 -12.10 -1.90
N THR A 32 7.86 -11.90 -0.67
CA THR A 32 6.44 -11.85 -0.32
C THR A 32 5.82 -10.52 -0.78
N GLY A 33 4.49 -10.46 -0.89
CA GLY A 33 3.80 -9.21 -1.20
C GLY A 33 4.10 -8.09 -0.19
N ALA A 34 4.25 -8.42 1.08
CA ALA A 34 4.61 -7.45 2.12
C ALA A 34 6.02 -6.88 1.91
N GLU A 35 7.00 -7.73 1.62
CA GLU A 35 8.36 -7.29 1.29
C GLU A 35 8.39 -6.41 0.04
N ILE A 36 7.57 -6.73 -0.98
CA ILE A 36 7.44 -5.91 -2.19
C ILE A 36 6.94 -4.51 -1.84
N VAL A 37 5.86 -4.39 -1.05
CA VAL A 37 5.34 -3.08 -0.61
C VAL A 37 6.43 -2.26 0.07
N ILE A 38 7.12 -2.83 1.04
CA ILE A 38 8.17 -2.11 1.78
C ILE A 38 9.34 -1.70 0.86
N ARG A 39 9.76 -2.57 -0.05
CA ARG A 39 10.82 -2.23 -1.01
C ARG A 39 10.39 -1.14 -1.98
N CYS A 40 9.16 -1.17 -2.49
CA CYS A 40 8.64 -0.10 -3.33
C CYS A 40 8.67 1.24 -2.59
N LEU A 41 8.21 1.29 -1.33
CA LEU A 41 8.29 2.49 -0.51
C LEU A 41 9.74 3.00 -0.34
N GLN A 42 10.70 2.09 -0.15
CA GLN A 42 12.11 2.44 -0.04
C GLN A 42 12.70 2.98 -1.37
N GLU A 43 12.37 2.35 -2.50
CA GLU A 43 12.83 2.79 -3.83
C GLU A 43 12.24 4.16 -4.19
N GLU A 44 10.97 4.43 -3.82
CA GLU A 44 10.31 5.72 -3.98
C GLU A 44 10.75 6.76 -2.92
N LYS A 45 11.70 6.39 -2.03
CA LYS A 45 12.27 7.25 -1.01
C LYS A 45 11.23 7.82 -0.03
N VAL A 46 10.22 7.03 0.26
CA VAL A 46 9.22 7.37 1.27
C VAL A 46 9.91 7.38 2.65
N GLU A 47 9.80 8.50 3.35
CA GLU A 47 10.41 8.66 4.68
C GLU A 47 9.46 8.23 5.81
N TYR A 48 8.16 8.52 5.64
CA TYR A 48 7.15 8.28 6.66
C TYR A 48 5.92 7.60 6.09
N VAL A 49 5.40 6.63 6.84
CA VAL A 49 4.09 6.02 6.63
C VAL A 49 3.26 6.27 7.88
N PHE A 50 2.14 6.94 7.71
CA PHE A 50 1.17 7.20 8.79
C PHE A 50 0.14 6.08 8.80
N GLY A 51 -0.13 5.46 9.95
CA GLY A 51 -1.05 4.33 9.90
C GLY A 51 -1.54 3.81 11.24
N TYR A 52 -2.53 2.94 11.13
CA TYR A 52 -3.07 2.18 12.27
C TYR A 52 -3.13 0.70 11.88
N PRO A 53 -2.49 -0.19 12.63
CA PRO A 53 -2.44 -1.62 12.30
C PRO A 53 -3.81 -2.28 12.45
N GLY A 54 -4.06 -3.27 11.58
CA GLY A 54 -5.22 -4.13 11.63
C GLY A 54 -4.95 -5.45 10.90
N GLY A 55 -5.87 -6.41 11.01
CA GLY A 55 -5.65 -7.80 10.63
C GLY A 55 -5.12 -8.01 9.20
N SER A 56 -5.65 -7.29 8.21
CA SER A 56 -5.28 -7.48 6.81
C SER A 56 -3.92 -6.87 6.40
N VAL A 57 -3.27 -6.11 7.29
CA VAL A 57 -1.98 -5.45 7.02
C VAL A 57 -0.86 -5.88 7.97
N LEU A 58 -1.08 -6.87 8.82
CA LEU A 58 -0.10 -7.32 9.81
C LEU A 58 1.23 -7.73 9.19
N PHE A 59 1.21 -8.44 8.06
CA PHE A 59 2.44 -8.83 7.36
C PHE A 59 3.22 -7.64 6.82
N ILE A 60 2.53 -6.57 6.37
CA ILE A 60 3.19 -5.33 5.93
C ILE A 60 3.82 -4.63 7.14
N TYR A 61 3.13 -4.58 8.27
CA TYR A 61 3.68 -4.01 9.52
C TYR A 61 4.87 -4.81 10.04
N ASP A 62 4.85 -6.15 9.92
CA ASP A 62 5.99 -7.01 10.30
C ASP A 62 7.23 -6.69 9.43
N GLU A 63 7.07 -6.53 8.12
CA GLU A 63 8.17 -6.12 7.25
C GLU A 63 8.61 -4.67 7.50
N LEU A 64 7.68 -3.78 7.81
CA LEU A 64 7.99 -2.39 8.16
C LEU A 64 8.84 -2.32 9.45
N PHE A 65 8.60 -3.20 10.41
CA PHE A 65 9.37 -3.30 11.65
C PHE A 65 10.81 -3.80 11.45
N LYS A 66 11.07 -4.61 10.42
CA LYS A 66 12.39 -5.22 10.13
C LYS A 66 13.39 -4.26 9.48
N GLN A 67 13.02 -3.04 9.18
CA GLN A 67 13.83 -2.07 8.45
C GLN A 67 13.76 -0.68 9.13
N ASP A 68 14.69 0.23 8.78
CA ASP A 68 14.85 1.55 9.39
C ASP A 68 14.77 2.73 8.40
N LYS A 69 14.62 2.46 7.10
CA LYS A 69 14.58 3.48 6.06
C LYS A 69 13.24 4.20 5.98
N VAL A 70 12.13 3.47 6.18
CA VAL A 70 10.77 4.00 6.20
C VAL A 70 10.28 4.00 7.64
N ARG A 71 9.95 5.17 8.17
CA ARG A 71 9.49 5.33 9.56
C ARG A 71 7.98 5.23 9.64
N HIS A 72 7.49 4.46 10.58
CA HIS A 72 6.06 4.39 10.88
C HIS A 72 5.67 5.42 11.95
N VAL A 73 4.62 6.17 11.69
CA VAL A 73 3.98 7.07 12.65
C VAL A 73 2.63 6.46 13.04
N LEU A 74 2.56 5.90 14.23
CA LEU A 74 1.33 5.31 14.76
C LEU A 74 0.33 6.41 15.12
N VAL A 75 -0.87 6.28 14.58
CA VAL A 75 -2.03 7.13 14.94
C VAL A 75 -3.02 6.36 15.81
N ARG A 76 -4.09 7.04 16.26
CA ARG A 76 -5.17 6.44 17.05
C ARG A 76 -6.46 6.24 16.26
N HIS A 77 -6.49 6.71 15.01
CA HIS A 77 -7.62 6.60 14.10
C HIS A 77 -7.15 6.82 12.67
N GLU A 78 -7.68 6.10 11.70
CA GLU A 78 -7.21 6.13 10.31
C GLU A 78 -7.44 7.49 9.63
N GLN A 79 -8.50 8.20 10.00
CA GLN A 79 -8.70 9.59 9.58
C GLN A 79 -7.50 10.46 9.97
N GLY A 80 -6.98 10.28 11.19
CA GLY A 80 -5.79 10.98 11.65
C GLY A 80 -4.53 10.61 10.85
N ALA A 81 -4.41 9.35 10.40
CA ALA A 81 -3.31 8.92 9.53
C ALA A 81 -3.32 9.68 8.20
N VAL A 82 -4.50 9.76 7.56
CA VAL A 82 -4.61 10.41 6.25
C VAL A 82 -4.43 11.93 6.38
N HIS A 83 -4.98 12.57 7.42
CA HIS A 83 -4.73 14.00 7.67
C HIS A 83 -3.26 14.29 8.02
N ALA A 84 -2.57 13.39 8.71
CA ALA A 84 -1.14 13.54 8.96
C ALA A 84 -0.32 13.41 7.66
N ALA A 85 -0.67 12.46 6.79
CA ALA A 85 -0.07 12.32 5.46
C ALA A 85 -0.34 13.56 4.58
N ASP A 86 -1.56 14.10 4.61
CA ASP A 86 -1.94 15.33 3.93
C ASP A 86 -1.10 16.53 4.44
N GLY A 87 -1.01 16.71 5.75
CA GLY A 87 -0.19 17.77 6.36
C GLY A 87 1.31 17.62 6.01
N TYR A 88 1.81 16.39 5.99
CA TYR A 88 3.19 16.11 5.57
C TYR A 88 3.41 16.50 4.10
N ALA A 89 2.50 16.12 3.21
CA ALA A 89 2.60 16.46 1.79
C ALA A 89 2.58 17.99 1.57
N ARG A 90 1.69 18.71 2.25
CA ARG A 90 1.60 20.19 2.17
C ARG A 90 2.86 20.89 2.67
N SER A 91 3.47 20.36 3.73
CA SER A 91 4.62 21.01 4.37
C SER A 91 5.97 20.68 3.74
N THR A 92 6.08 19.56 3.03
CA THR A 92 7.34 19.05 2.50
C THR A 92 7.39 19.01 0.97
N GLU A 93 6.25 19.18 0.29
CA GLU A 93 6.09 19.00 -1.15
C GLU A 93 6.39 17.55 -1.61
N LYS A 94 6.41 16.59 -0.68
CA LYS A 94 6.59 15.16 -0.94
C LYS A 94 5.23 14.45 -0.92
N VAL A 95 5.19 13.25 -1.48
CA VAL A 95 3.97 12.43 -1.43
C VAL A 95 3.72 11.94 0.00
N GLY A 96 2.52 12.19 0.53
CA GLY A 96 2.09 11.63 1.81
C GLY A 96 1.63 10.19 1.65
N VAL A 97 2.04 9.30 2.57
CA VAL A 97 1.68 7.88 2.51
C VAL A 97 0.96 7.46 3.78
N ALA A 98 -0.23 6.87 3.64
CA ALA A 98 -0.93 6.24 4.76
C ALA A 98 -1.17 4.75 4.51
N LEU A 99 -1.10 3.96 5.61
CA LEU A 99 -1.34 2.51 5.61
C LEU A 99 -2.47 2.19 6.58
N VAL A 100 -3.55 1.61 6.05
CA VAL A 100 -4.77 1.30 6.79
C VAL A 100 -5.22 -0.14 6.54
N THR A 101 -5.97 -0.71 7.48
CA THR A 101 -6.56 -2.04 7.30
C THR A 101 -7.76 -2.02 6.34
N SER A 102 -8.26 -3.18 5.96
CA SER A 102 -9.47 -3.33 5.13
C SER A 102 -10.73 -2.82 5.84
N GLY A 103 -11.81 -2.70 5.11
CA GLY A 103 -13.15 -2.38 5.64
C GLY A 103 -13.16 -1.10 6.47
N PRO A 104 -13.34 -1.18 7.80
CA PRO A 104 -13.44 0.00 8.66
C PRO A 104 -12.19 0.90 8.61
N GLY A 105 -11.00 0.35 8.33
CA GLY A 105 -9.80 1.15 8.17
C GLY A 105 -9.89 2.12 6.99
N VAL A 106 -10.37 1.64 5.86
CA VAL A 106 -10.58 2.49 4.67
C VAL A 106 -11.73 3.47 4.86
N THR A 107 -12.88 3.01 5.38
CA THR A 107 -14.03 3.90 5.57
C THR A 107 -13.71 5.05 6.52
N ASN A 108 -12.92 4.80 7.56
CA ASN A 108 -12.41 5.85 8.45
C ASN A 108 -11.45 6.83 7.76
N ALA A 109 -10.75 6.39 6.71
CA ALA A 109 -9.80 7.23 5.96
C ALA A 109 -10.48 8.16 4.94
N VAL A 110 -11.73 7.90 4.54
CA VAL A 110 -12.43 8.61 3.45
C VAL A 110 -12.46 10.13 3.61
N THR A 111 -12.68 10.62 4.83
CA THR A 111 -12.69 12.07 5.09
C THR A 111 -11.36 12.73 4.68
N GLY A 112 -10.23 12.15 5.08
CA GLY A 112 -8.92 12.68 4.72
C GLY A 112 -8.61 12.53 3.23
N ILE A 113 -9.04 11.42 2.61
CA ILE A 113 -8.91 11.17 1.17
C ILE A 113 -9.66 12.26 0.39
N ALA A 114 -10.92 12.51 0.75
CA ALA A 114 -11.74 13.53 0.10
C ALA A 114 -11.16 14.95 0.27
N THR A 115 -10.64 15.28 1.46
CA THR A 115 -9.98 16.56 1.74
C THR A 115 -8.76 16.76 0.82
N ALA A 116 -7.88 15.77 0.75
CA ALA A 116 -6.69 15.85 -0.08
C ALA A 116 -7.03 15.93 -1.58
N TYR A 117 -8.05 15.20 -2.03
CA TYR A 117 -8.52 15.24 -3.42
C TYR A 117 -9.00 16.64 -3.82
N MET A 118 -9.82 17.27 -2.98
CA MET A 118 -10.36 18.61 -3.25
C MET A 118 -9.26 19.67 -3.37
N ASP A 119 -8.17 19.51 -2.62
CA ASP A 119 -7.04 20.45 -2.62
C ASP A 119 -5.89 19.99 -3.54
N SER A 120 -6.07 18.89 -4.28
CA SER A 120 -5.04 18.33 -5.18
C SER A 120 -3.73 17.97 -4.47
N ILE A 121 -3.79 17.49 -3.23
CA ILE A 121 -2.61 17.10 -2.44
C ILE A 121 -2.14 15.70 -2.87
N PRO A 122 -0.85 15.51 -3.18
CA PRO A 122 -0.33 14.22 -3.62
C PRO A 122 -0.25 13.23 -2.45
N MET A 123 -1.06 12.17 -2.52
CA MET A 123 -1.08 11.12 -1.50
C MET A 123 -1.23 9.73 -2.11
N VAL A 124 -0.67 8.75 -1.42
CA VAL A 124 -0.88 7.32 -1.66
C VAL A 124 -1.47 6.69 -0.40
N ILE A 125 -2.61 6.04 -0.55
CA ILE A 125 -3.25 5.29 0.52
C ILE A 125 -3.12 3.80 0.22
N ILE A 126 -2.37 3.10 1.06
CA ILE A 126 -2.22 1.64 0.98
C ILE A 126 -3.25 1.04 1.93
N SER A 127 -4.17 0.28 1.39
CA SER A 127 -5.19 -0.42 2.17
C SER A 127 -4.98 -1.92 2.13
N GLY A 128 -5.14 -2.57 3.28
CA GLY A 128 -5.36 -4.00 3.30
C GLY A 128 -6.64 -4.39 2.55
N GLN A 129 -6.74 -5.66 2.20
CA GLN A 129 -7.93 -6.27 1.64
C GLN A 129 -8.11 -7.67 2.24
N VAL A 130 -9.34 -8.18 2.19
CA VAL A 130 -9.61 -9.57 2.52
C VAL A 130 -8.90 -10.51 1.53
N PRO A 131 -8.64 -11.79 1.89
CA PRO A 131 -8.06 -12.75 0.96
C PRO A 131 -8.81 -12.77 -0.38
N THR A 132 -8.06 -12.88 -1.47
CA THR A 132 -8.60 -12.76 -2.85
C THR A 132 -9.82 -13.64 -3.12
N ALA A 133 -9.89 -14.83 -2.50
CA ALA A 133 -11.01 -15.76 -2.64
C ALA A 133 -12.33 -15.25 -2.02
N TYR A 134 -12.24 -14.26 -1.12
CA TYR A 134 -13.40 -13.73 -0.39
C TYR A 134 -13.83 -12.35 -0.87
N ILE A 135 -13.11 -11.74 -1.81
CA ILE A 135 -13.45 -10.43 -2.36
C ILE A 135 -14.82 -10.48 -3.03
N GLY A 136 -15.73 -9.59 -2.59
CA GLY A 136 -17.10 -9.50 -3.07
C GLY A 136 -18.07 -10.50 -2.45
N GLN A 137 -17.71 -11.10 -1.31
CA GLN A 137 -18.56 -12.07 -0.59
C GLN A 137 -19.02 -11.56 0.78
N ASP A 138 -18.94 -10.25 1.03
CA ASP A 138 -19.26 -9.63 2.32
C ASP A 138 -18.51 -10.26 3.50
N ALA A 139 -17.23 -10.53 3.28
CA ALA A 139 -16.37 -11.15 4.28
C ALA A 139 -16.13 -10.19 5.48
N PHE A 140 -15.64 -10.73 6.59
CA PHE A 140 -15.33 -9.93 7.78
C PHE A 140 -14.38 -8.78 7.46
N GLN A 141 -14.78 -7.56 7.80
CA GLN A 141 -14.05 -6.33 7.49
C GLN A 141 -13.78 -6.12 5.98
N GLU A 142 -14.69 -6.56 5.14
CA GLU A 142 -14.72 -6.20 3.72
C GLU A 142 -15.58 -4.97 3.49
N VAL A 143 -15.23 -4.19 2.49
CA VAL A 143 -16.03 -3.10 1.93
C VAL A 143 -15.61 -2.87 0.49
N ASP A 144 -16.51 -2.39 -0.36
CA ASP A 144 -16.16 -1.94 -1.71
C ASP A 144 -15.36 -0.63 -1.64
N THR A 145 -14.07 -0.77 -1.30
CA THR A 145 -13.12 0.34 -1.20
C THR A 145 -13.06 1.16 -2.48
N VAL A 146 -13.02 0.50 -3.63
CA VAL A 146 -12.95 1.17 -4.95
C VAL A 146 -14.23 1.96 -5.20
N GLY A 147 -15.39 1.38 -4.93
CA GLY A 147 -16.68 2.05 -5.11
C GLY A 147 -16.83 3.28 -4.20
N ILE A 148 -16.46 3.15 -2.92
CA ILE A 148 -16.57 4.24 -1.93
C ILE A 148 -15.61 5.39 -2.26
N THR A 149 -14.38 5.11 -2.67
CA THR A 149 -13.36 6.13 -2.87
C THR A 149 -13.28 6.67 -4.29
N ARG A 150 -13.88 5.99 -5.27
CA ARG A 150 -13.88 6.41 -6.69
C ARG A 150 -14.16 7.89 -6.93
N PRO A 151 -15.15 8.53 -6.28
CA PRO A 151 -15.48 9.93 -6.53
C PRO A 151 -14.47 10.92 -5.94
N CYS A 152 -13.55 10.49 -5.09
CA CYS A 152 -12.63 11.36 -4.37
C CYS A 152 -11.15 10.91 -4.46
N VAL A 153 -10.78 10.18 -5.51
CA VAL A 153 -9.39 9.84 -5.80
C VAL A 153 -9.08 10.03 -7.28
N LYS A 154 -7.82 10.26 -7.59
CA LYS A 154 -7.34 10.32 -8.97
C LYS A 154 -7.40 8.95 -9.64
N HIS A 155 -7.05 7.89 -8.89
CA HIS A 155 -7.09 6.50 -9.36
C HIS A 155 -7.19 5.52 -8.20
N ASN A 156 -7.76 4.34 -8.47
CA ASN A 156 -7.82 3.20 -7.56
C ASN A 156 -7.21 1.98 -8.25
N PHE A 157 -6.48 1.18 -7.48
CA PHE A 157 -6.01 -0.12 -7.88
C PHE A 157 -6.51 -1.20 -6.92
N LEU A 158 -7.10 -2.26 -7.43
CA LEU A 158 -7.41 -3.47 -6.68
C LEU A 158 -6.45 -4.57 -7.15
N VAL A 159 -5.35 -4.74 -6.44
CA VAL A 159 -4.32 -5.72 -6.77
C VAL A 159 -4.77 -7.11 -6.32
N LYS A 160 -5.04 -8.00 -7.26
CA LYS A 160 -5.48 -9.39 -7.02
C LYS A 160 -4.37 -10.42 -7.22
N ASP A 161 -3.34 -10.09 -7.96
CA ASP A 161 -2.17 -10.94 -8.17
C ASP A 161 -0.91 -10.20 -7.68
N VAL A 162 -0.11 -10.88 -6.88
CA VAL A 162 1.14 -10.32 -6.35
C VAL A 162 2.13 -9.92 -7.45
N LYS A 163 2.01 -10.49 -8.66
CA LYS A 163 2.82 -10.13 -9.84
C LYS A 163 2.64 -8.68 -10.26
N ASP A 164 1.44 -8.16 -10.06
CA ASP A 164 1.08 -6.81 -10.50
C ASP A 164 1.46 -5.76 -9.44
N LEU A 165 1.75 -6.21 -8.19
CA LEU A 165 1.92 -5.33 -7.04
C LEU A 165 3.06 -4.32 -7.20
N ALA A 166 4.21 -4.76 -7.70
CA ALA A 166 5.37 -3.87 -7.85
C ALA A 166 5.23 -2.88 -9.03
N ALA A 167 4.37 -3.20 -10.00
CA ALA A 167 4.11 -2.32 -11.14
C ALA A 167 2.98 -1.31 -10.88
N THR A 168 2.14 -1.61 -9.86
CA THR A 168 1.04 -0.75 -9.42
C THR A 168 1.53 0.37 -8.54
#